data_ad8e257830304348d4d0b543051a3789
#
_entry.id   ad8e257830304348d4d0b543051a3789
#
_cell.length_a   1.000
_cell.length_b   1.000
_cell.length_c   1.000
_cell.angle_alpha   90.00
_cell.angle_beta   90.00
_cell.angle_gamma   90.00
#
_symmetry.space_group_name_H-M   'P 1'
#
loop_
_entity.id
_entity.type
_entity.pdbx_description
1 polymer ?
#
loop_
_entity_poly.entity_id
_entity_poly.type
_entity_poly.pdbx_seq_one_letter_code
_entity_poly.pdbx_strand_id
1 'polypeptide(L)' 'MATSASARNGRDSNPKYLGVKAYDGQFLKAGSIIVRQRGTKIRPSKNVGLGRDFTLFALKDGKVKFIKDGKFVTIAE' A
#
# COMPACT_ATOMS: atom_id res chain seq x y z
N MET A 1 -16.00 -12.94 -3.48
CA MET A 1 -16.16 -12.72 -3.83
C MET A 1 -16.57 -12.76 -3.97
N ALA A 2 -16.37 -12.55 -3.38
CA ALA A 2 -16.71 -12.36 -3.50
C ALA A 2 -17.14 -12.18 -3.28
N THR A 3 -17.23 -11.88 -2.89
CA THR A 3 -17.73 -11.62 -2.89
C THR A 3 -18.37 -11.49 -2.80
N SER A 4 -18.54 -11.22 -2.40
CA SER A 4 -19.12 -11.00 -2.46
C SER A 4 -19.79 -10.94 -2.25
N ALA A 5 -19.95 -10.77 -1.90
CA ALA A 5 -20.46 -10.56 -1.89
C ALA A 5 -20.97 -10.42 -1.67
N SER A 6 -21.09 -10.10 -1.50
CA SER A 6 -21.44 -9.82 -1.58
C SER A 6 -21.98 -9.57 -1.58
N ALA A 7 -22.05 -9.22 -1.40
CA ALA A 7 -22.33 -8.78 -1.67
C ALA A 7 -23.02 -8.48 -1.62
N ARG A 8 -23.39 -8.08 -1.45
CA ARG A 8 -23.85 -7.60 -1.59
C ARG A 8 -24.46 -7.07 -1.53
N ASN A 9 -24.57 -6.61 -1.36
CA ASN A 9 -24.86 -5.97 -1.47
C ASN A 9 -25.06 -5.56 -1.65
N GLY A 10 -25.34 -5.34 -1.63
CA GLY A 10 -25.02 -4.66 -1.95
C GLY A 10 -24.99 -4.28 -1.86
N ARG A 11 -25.16 -4.06 -1.71
CA ARG A 11 -24.65 -3.40 -1.76
C ARG A 11 -23.87 -3.28 -1.34
N ASP A 12 -23.82 -3.58 -1.23
CA ASP A 12 -22.72 -3.41 -0.57
C ASP A 12 -21.47 -3.32 -1.18
N SER A 13 -20.77 -2.47 -1.02
CA SER A 13 -19.51 -2.38 -1.70
C SER A 13 -18.53 -3.40 -1.15
N ASN A 14 -17.56 -3.78 -1.96
CA ASN A 14 -16.53 -4.72 -1.55
C ASN A 14 -15.64 -4.08 -0.48
N PRO A 15 -15.14 -4.86 0.46
CA PRO A 15 -14.15 -4.36 1.42
C PRO A 15 -12.92 -3.85 0.70
N LYS A 16 -12.37 -2.73 1.17
CA LYS A 16 -11.18 -2.15 0.56
C LYS A 16 -9.88 -2.64 1.17
N TYR A 17 -9.95 -3.26 2.35
CA TYR A 17 -8.77 -3.79 3.04
C TYR A 17 -7.68 -2.74 3.16
N LEU A 18 -8.06 -1.55 3.62
CA LEU A 18 -7.14 -0.43 3.76
C LEU A 18 -6.12 -0.69 4.88
N GLY A 19 -5.01 -0.01 4.80
CA GLY A 19 -3.99 -0.04 5.83
C GLY A 19 -2.62 -0.35 5.28
N VAL A 20 -1.66 -0.43 6.19
CA VAL A 20 -0.28 -0.77 5.87
C VAL A 20 -0.19 -2.27 5.65
N LYS A 21 0.38 -2.68 4.53
CA LYS A 21 0.49 -4.09 4.15
C LYS A 21 1.88 -4.67 4.32
N ALA A 22 2.87 -3.84 4.57
CA ALA A 22 4.24 -4.27 4.76
C ALA A 22 4.82 -3.58 5.99
N TYR A 23 5.64 -4.31 6.75
CA TYR A 23 6.22 -3.74 7.96
C TYR A 23 7.63 -3.20 7.66
N ASP A 24 8.08 -2.30 8.53
CA ASP A 24 9.40 -1.68 8.41
C ASP A 24 10.48 -2.76 8.43
N GLY A 25 11.37 -2.70 7.45
CA GLY A 25 12.45 -3.68 7.35
C GLY A 25 12.13 -4.92 6.53
N GLN A 26 10.89 -5.08 6.10
CA GLN A 26 10.50 -6.24 5.30
C GLN A 26 11.05 -6.11 3.88
N PHE A 27 11.59 -7.23 3.36
CA PHE A 27 12.05 -7.26 1.97
C PHE A 27 10.85 -7.43 1.04
N LEU A 28 10.77 -6.59 0.02
CA LEU A 28 9.71 -6.67 -0.98
C LEU A 28 10.30 -6.68 -2.37
N LYS A 29 9.61 -7.36 -3.26
CA LYS A 29 9.97 -7.31 -4.68
C LYS A 29 9.23 -6.17 -5.36
N ALA A 30 9.78 -5.68 -6.46
CA ALA A 30 9.15 -4.62 -7.23
C ALA A 30 7.70 -5.00 -7.57
N GLY A 31 6.80 -4.06 -7.44
CA GLY A 31 5.38 -4.27 -7.68
C GLY A 31 4.59 -4.64 -6.44
N SER A 32 5.25 -4.97 -5.34
CA SER A 32 4.56 -5.33 -4.10
C SER A 32 3.86 -4.12 -3.50
N ILE A 33 2.66 -4.33 -2.99
CA ILE A 33 1.89 -3.27 -2.36
C ILE A 33 2.40 -3.03 -0.95
N ILE A 34 2.62 -1.76 -0.61
CA ILE A 34 3.10 -1.37 0.71
C ILE A 34 1.94 -0.85 1.56
N VAL A 35 1.13 0.05 0.99
CA VAL A 35 0.04 0.70 1.72
C VAL A 35 -1.16 0.85 0.81
N ARG A 36 -2.35 0.57 1.35
CA ARG A 36 -3.60 0.92 0.67
C ARG A 36 -4.30 1.95 1.53
N GLN A 37 -4.64 3.07 0.93
CA GLN A 37 -5.17 4.21 1.69
C GLN A 37 -6.08 5.06 0.81
N ARG A 38 -6.82 5.92 1.47
CA ARG A 38 -7.62 6.94 0.78
C ARG A 38 -6.91 8.26 1.01
N GLY A 39 -6.36 8.82 -0.05
CA GLY A 39 -5.54 10.00 0.04
C GLY A 39 -4.12 9.65 0.49
N THR A 40 -3.27 10.64 0.54
CA THR A 40 -1.86 10.44 0.84
C THR A 40 -1.55 10.67 2.30
N LYS A 41 -2.07 9.79 3.16
CA LYS A 41 -1.69 9.82 4.57
C LYS A 41 -0.21 9.47 4.72
N ILE A 42 0.23 8.48 3.94
CA ILE A 42 1.64 8.14 3.82
C ILE A 42 2.05 8.48 2.40
N ARG A 43 3.15 9.18 2.25
CA ARG A 43 3.61 9.65 0.95
C ARG A 43 4.74 8.79 0.44
N PRO A 44 4.84 8.63 -0.89
CA PRO A 44 5.96 7.88 -1.45
C PRO A 44 7.24 8.69 -1.38
N SER A 45 8.34 8.00 -1.10
CA SER A 45 9.66 8.59 -1.18
C SER A 45 10.45 7.80 -2.23
N LYS A 46 11.73 7.58 -2.00
CA LYS A 46 12.59 6.97 -3.01
C LYS A 46 12.14 5.53 -3.33
N ASN A 47 12.09 5.19 -4.60
CA ASN A 47 11.79 3.84 -5.10
C ASN A 47 10.38 3.36 -4.74
N VAL A 48 9.46 4.27 -4.47
CA VAL A 48 8.07 3.94 -4.17
C VAL A 48 7.18 4.68 -5.16
N GLY A 49 6.23 3.97 -5.75
CA GLY A 49 5.29 4.54 -6.69
C GLY A 49 3.94 4.81 -6.04
N LEU A 50 3.21 5.77 -6.59
CA LEU A 50 1.88 6.13 -6.13
C LEU A 50 0.89 5.77 -7.22
N GLY A 51 -0.05 4.89 -6.90
CA GLY A 51 -1.09 4.50 -7.83
C GLY A 51 -2.24 5.50 -7.83
N ARG A 52 -3.15 5.29 -8.77
CA ARG A 52 -4.28 6.16 -8.99
C ARG A 52 -5.20 6.24 -7.77
N ASP A 53 -5.31 5.14 -7.04
CA ASP A 53 -6.15 5.04 -5.85
C ASP A 53 -5.34 5.26 -4.57
N PHE A 54 -4.21 5.95 -4.67
CA PHE A 54 -3.31 6.27 -3.55
C PHE A 54 -2.62 5.05 -2.95
N THR A 55 -2.60 3.93 -3.68
CA THR A 55 -1.85 2.75 -3.28
C THR A 55 -0.36 3.01 -3.45
N LEU A 56 0.43 2.70 -2.43
CA LEU A 56 1.89 2.79 -2.54
C LEU A 56 2.44 1.41 -2.83
N PHE A 57 3.37 1.33 -3.77
CA PHE A 57 3.95 0.06 -4.17
C PHE A 57 5.43 0.24 -4.46
N ALA A 58 6.17 -0.87 -4.33
CA ALA A 58 7.61 -0.85 -4.54
C ALA A 58 7.93 -0.75 -6.03
N LEU A 59 8.83 0.14 -6.38
CA LEU A 59 9.32 0.26 -7.76
C LEU A 59 10.56 -0.60 -7.98
N LYS A 60 11.24 -0.98 -6.90
CA LYS A 60 12.43 -1.83 -6.96
C LYS A 60 12.40 -2.85 -5.84
N ASP A 61 13.17 -3.91 -5.99
CA ASP A 61 13.37 -4.86 -4.91
C ASP A 61 14.16 -4.19 -3.80
N GLY A 62 13.81 -4.45 -2.56
CA GLY A 62 14.53 -3.89 -1.43
C GLY A 62 13.73 -3.95 -0.15
N LYS A 63 14.24 -3.34 0.88
CA LYS A 63 13.61 -3.33 2.18
C LYS A 63 12.78 -2.08 2.38
N VAL A 64 11.61 -2.25 2.93
CA VAL A 64 10.72 -1.14 3.24
C VAL A 64 11.26 -0.37 4.42
N LYS A 65 11.27 0.96 4.32
CA LYS A 65 11.58 1.81 5.46
C LYS A 65 10.57 2.93 5.54
N PHE A 66 10.01 3.10 6.73
CA PHE A 66 9.13 4.22 7.00
C PHE A 66 9.95 5.30 7.68
N ILE A 67 9.84 6.52 7.19
CA ILE A 67 10.66 7.64 7.67
C ILE A 67 9.75 8.80 8.06
N LYS A 68 10.31 9.75 8.80
CA LYS A 68 9.60 10.95 9.27
C LYS A 68 8.33 10.59 10.01
N ASP A 69 8.49 9.76 11.04
CA ASP A 69 7.40 9.30 11.89
C ASP A 69 6.31 8.55 11.11
N GLY A 70 6.74 7.82 10.08
CA GLY A 70 5.82 7.02 9.30
C GLY A 70 5.05 7.78 8.24
N LYS A 71 5.38 9.04 8.02
CA LYS A 71 4.69 9.85 7.01
C LYS A 71 5.17 9.61 5.60
N PHE A 72 6.36 9.03 5.46
CA PHE A 72 6.92 8.69 4.16
C PHE A 72 7.41 7.25 4.19
N VAL A 73 7.42 6.64 3.02
CA VAL A 73 7.94 5.29 2.89
C VAL A 73 8.93 5.25 1.73
N THR A 74 10.00 4.49 1.91
CA THR A 74 11.03 4.33 0.89
C THR A 74 11.42 2.86 0.80
N ILE A 75 12.01 2.49 -0.32
CA ILE A 75 12.59 1.16 -0.51
C ILE A 75 14.10 1.33 -0.54
N ALA A 76 14.76 0.70 0.40
CA ALA A 76 16.22 0.70 0.48
C ALA A 76 16.75 -0.49 -0.30
N GLU A 77 17.55 -0.23 -1.30
CA GLU A 77 18.14 -1.28 -2.13
C GLU A 77 19.22 -2.05 -1.39
#